data_0a69111e3be840b3a930e680be60664f
#
_entry.id   0a69111e3be840b3a930e680be60664f
#
_cell.length_a   1.000
_cell.length_b   1.000
_cell.length_c   1.000
_cell.angle_alpha   90.00
_cell.angle_beta   90.00
_cell.angle_gamma   90.00
#
_symmetry.space_group_name_H-M   'P 1'
#
loop_
_entity.id
_entity.type
_entity.pdbx_description
1 polymer ?
#
loop_
_entity_poly.entity_id
_entity_poly.type
_entity_poly.pdbx_seq_one_letter_code
_entity_poly.pdbx_strand_id
1 'polypeptide(L)'
;MTKTLTACGLIAVLFVVAELAYADVPTAADMIACNEEAREAVRGRMTSPNAKDEARAEDARKGGRNTTERTDATGTITQSPDPQIEGMDARGAKDAVYRAGYRVCMRKKGF
;
A
#
# COMPACT_ATOMS: atom_id res chain seq x y z
N MET A 1 56.00 -2.08 12.67
CA MET A 1 55.17 -1.29 11.77
C MET A 1 54.03 -2.10 11.23
N THR A 2 53.12 -2.60 12.09
CA THR A 2 51.98 -3.38 11.64
C THR A 2 50.87 -3.37 12.73
N LYS A 3 50.30 -2.19 13.02
CA LYS A 3 49.19 -2.09 14.02
C LYS A 3 48.11 -1.03 13.66
N THR A 4 47.92 -0.66 12.42
CA THR A 4 46.93 0.40 12.04
C THR A 4 45.92 0.00 11.00
N LEU A 5 45.72 -1.29 10.70
CA LEU A 5 44.79 -1.73 9.63
C LEU A 5 43.52 -2.44 10.13
N THR A 6 43.33 -2.58 11.46
CA THR A 6 42.18 -3.34 11.98
C THR A 6 41.03 -2.45 12.45
N ALA A 7 41.15 -1.12 12.45
CA ALA A 7 40.12 -0.23 12.97
C ALA A 7 39.11 0.27 11.92
N CYS A 8 39.43 0.19 10.62
CA CYS A 8 38.53 0.66 9.56
C CYS A 8 37.46 -0.36 9.12
N GLY A 9 37.65 -1.65 9.45
CA GLY A 9 36.72 -2.71 9.01
C GLY A 9 35.42 -2.80 9.80
N LEU A 10 35.41 -2.32 11.04
CA LEU A 10 34.25 -2.44 11.94
C LEU A 10 33.23 -1.32 11.78
N ILE A 11 33.62 -0.17 11.22
CA ILE A 11 32.71 0.97 11.02
C ILE A 11 31.83 0.80 9.78
N ALA A 12 32.32 0.08 8.76
CA ALA A 12 31.56 -0.12 7.52
C ALA A 12 30.37 -1.08 7.67
N VAL A 13 30.38 -1.98 8.65
CA VAL A 13 29.32 -2.96 8.86
C VAL A 13 28.11 -2.36 9.60
N LEU A 14 28.29 -1.28 10.34
CA LEU A 14 27.21 -0.64 11.11
C LEU A 14 26.32 0.28 10.28
N PHE A 15 26.70 0.64 9.06
CA PHE A 15 25.87 1.50 8.18
C PHE A 15 24.87 0.74 7.33
N VAL A 16 25.00 -0.55 7.17
CA VAL A 16 24.12 -1.37 6.31
C VAL A 16 22.80 -1.76 6.99
N VAL A 17 22.71 -1.63 8.32
CA VAL A 17 21.53 -2.09 9.08
C VAL A 17 20.47 -0.99 9.28
N ALA A 18 20.76 0.25 8.87
CA ALA A 18 19.85 1.38 9.10
C ALA A 18 18.77 1.57 8.02
N GLU A 19 18.79 0.81 6.93
CA GLU A 19 17.82 0.96 5.83
C GLU A 19 16.59 0.04 5.91
N LEU A 20 16.49 -0.79 6.92
CA LEU A 20 15.39 -1.75 7.05
C LEU A 20 14.20 -1.25 7.89
N ALA A 21 14.20 0.00 8.34
CA ALA A 21 13.19 0.53 9.26
C ALA A 21 12.22 1.56 8.65
N TYR A 22 12.17 1.70 7.32
CA TYR A 22 11.31 2.67 6.65
C TYR A 22 10.22 2.05 5.79
N ALA A 23 9.69 0.94 6.15
CA ALA A 23 8.68 0.31 5.34
C ALA A 23 7.45 0.03 6.19
N ASP A 24 6.47 0.90 6.26
CA ASP A 24 5.12 0.41 6.60
C ASP A 24 4.05 1.49 6.62
N VAL A 25 4.39 2.74 6.30
CA VAL A 25 3.39 3.79 6.20
C VAL A 25 3.30 4.29 4.75
N PRO A 26 2.17 4.08 4.07
CA PRO A 26 1.98 4.58 2.71
C PRO A 26 2.13 6.10 2.64
N THR A 27 2.87 6.58 1.65
CA THR A 27 2.97 8.01 1.38
C THR A 27 1.74 8.51 0.61
N ALA A 28 1.51 9.82 0.62
CA ALA A 28 0.45 10.43 -0.19
C ALA A 28 0.61 10.09 -1.69
N ALA A 29 1.84 10.03 -2.19
CA ALA A 29 2.13 9.65 -3.57
C ALA A 29 1.74 8.19 -3.87
N ASP A 30 1.99 7.27 -2.93
CA ASP A 30 1.57 5.88 -3.06
C ASP A 30 0.05 5.74 -3.10
N MET A 31 -0.64 6.44 -2.21
CA MET A 31 -2.11 6.44 -2.17
C MET A 31 -2.71 7.00 -3.45
N ILE A 32 -2.20 8.10 -3.98
CA ILE A 32 -2.66 8.71 -5.24
C ILE A 32 -2.46 7.74 -6.41
N ALA A 33 -1.27 7.15 -6.54
CA ALA A 33 -0.96 6.21 -7.60
C ALA A 33 -1.86 4.97 -7.53
N CYS A 34 -2.11 4.43 -6.35
CA CYS A 34 -2.95 3.25 -6.18
C CYS A 34 -4.45 3.55 -6.38
N ASN A 35 -4.92 4.74 -6.04
CA ASN A 35 -6.27 5.18 -6.40
C ASN A 35 -6.44 5.27 -7.92
N GLU A 36 -5.43 5.74 -8.66
CA GLU A 36 -5.47 5.80 -10.12
C GLU A 36 -5.48 4.39 -10.74
N GLU A 37 -4.60 3.50 -10.27
CA GLU A 37 -4.58 2.10 -10.72
C GLU A 37 -5.91 1.39 -10.42
N ALA A 38 -6.53 1.68 -9.28
CA ALA A 38 -7.84 1.14 -8.92
C ALA A 38 -8.96 1.65 -9.85
N ARG A 39 -8.92 2.93 -10.26
CA ARG A 39 -9.86 3.48 -11.26
C ARG A 39 -9.71 2.80 -12.60
N GLU A 40 -8.48 2.56 -13.04
CA GLU A 40 -8.21 1.82 -14.27
C GLU A 40 -8.74 0.38 -14.20
N ALA A 41 -8.59 -0.28 -13.07
CA ALA A 41 -9.15 -1.62 -12.86
C ALA A 41 -10.68 -1.65 -13.01
N VAL A 42 -11.38 -0.63 -12.52
CA VAL A 42 -12.84 -0.49 -12.69
C VAL A 42 -13.21 -0.21 -14.14
N ARG A 43 -12.47 0.65 -14.84
CA ARG A 43 -12.69 0.94 -16.28
C ARG A 43 -12.47 -0.30 -17.15
N GLY A 44 -11.42 -1.04 -16.87
CA GLY A 44 -11.06 -2.27 -17.59
C GLY A 44 -11.99 -3.44 -17.32
N ARG A 45 -12.89 -3.31 -16.34
CA ARG A 45 -13.83 -4.32 -15.84
C ARG A 45 -13.49 -5.74 -16.25
N MET A 46 -12.41 -6.30 -15.62
CA MET A 46 -12.27 -7.74 -15.56
C MET A 46 -11.76 -8.45 -16.82
N THR A 47 -10.78 -7.89 -17.47
CA THR A 47 -10.02 -8.65 -18.49
C THR A 47 -9.10 -9.72 -17.88
N SER A 48 -8.85 -9.66 -16.57
CA SER A 48 -8.04 -10.64 -15.85
C SER A 48 -8.90 -11.64 -15.06
N PRO A 49 -8.70 -12.96 -15.24
CA PRO A 49 -9.38 -13.98 -14.43
C PRO A 49 -9.21 -13.79 -12.92
N ASN A 50 -8.05 -13.33 -12.48
CA ASN A 50 -7.74 -13.11 -11.08
C ASN A 50 -8.51 -11.93 -10.45
N ALA A 51 -8.93 -10.95 -11.24
CA ALA A 51 -9.66 -9.79 -10.74
C ALA A 51 -11.03 -10.16 -10.15
N LYS A 52 -11.69 -11.19 -10.67
CA LYS A 52 -12.96 -11.69 -10.14
C LYS A 52 -12.80 -12.34 -8.76
N ASP A 53 -11.74 -13.10 -8.60
CA ASP A 53 -11.46 -13.79 -7.34
C ASP A 53 -11.01 -12.79 -6.27
N GLU A 54 -10.21 -11.80 -6.64
CA GLU A 54 -9.82 -10.69 -5.76
C GLU A 54 -11.05 -9.86 -5.34
N ALA A 55 -11.97 -9.55 -6.26
CA ALA A 55 -13.20 -8.82 -5.93
C ALA A 55 -14.10 -9.61 -4.97
N ARG A 56 -14.23 -10.92 -5.14
CA ARG A 56 -14.95 -11.80 -4.20
C ARG A 56 -14.28 -11.83 -2.83
N ALA A 57 -12.95 -11.91 -2.79
CA ALA A 57 -12.19 -11.86 -1.55
C ALA A 57 -12.39 -10.53 -0.81
N GLU A 58 -12.45 -9.41 -1.54
CA GLU A 58 -12.76 -8.10 -0.96
C GLU A 58 -14.19 -7.99 -0.43
N ASP A 59 -15.16 -8.56 -1.10
CA ASP A 59 -16.55 -8.60 -0.60
C ASP A 59 -16.65 -9.42 0.69
N ALA A 60 -15.93 -10.52 0.78
CA ALA A 60 -15.88 -11.33 2.00
C ALA A 60 -15.24 -10.60 3.19
N ARG A 61 -14.35 -9.64 2.95
CA ARG A 61 -13.69 -8.83 3.98
C ARG A 61 -14.56 -7.68 4.53
N LYS A 62 -15.74 -7.41 3.97
CA LYS A 62 -16.62 -6.31 4.41
C LYS A 62 -17.01 -6.36 5.88
N GLY A 63 -17.14 -7.54 6.47
CA GLY A 63 -17.62 -7.73 7.82
C GLY A 63 -16.64 -7.40 8.95
N GLY A 64 -15.36 -7.10 8.65
CA GLY A 64 -14.32 -6.91 9.66
C GLY A 64 -13.57 -5.58 9.57
N ARG A 65 -14.04 -4.65 8.78
CA ARG A 65 -13.32 -3.39 8.55
C ARG A 65 -13.57 -2.35 9.62
N ASN A 66 -12.55 -2.02 10.38
CA ASN A 66 -12.53 -0.84 11.22
C ASN A 66 -11.96 0.33 10.39
N THR A 67 -12.82 0.99 9.61
CA THR A 67 -12.45 2.11 8.76
C THR A 67 -13.25 3.33 9.11
N THR A 68 -12.61 4.50 9.05
CA THR A 68 -13.24 5.82 9.13
C THR A 68 -12.96 6.59 7.84
N GLU A 69 -13.72 7.62 7.59
CA GLU A 69 -13.50 8.52 6.46
C GLU A 69 -12.90 9.83 6.93
N ARG A 70 -11.95 10.36 6.17
CA ARG A 70 -11.38 11.69 6.35
C ARG A 70 -11.49 12.48 5.05
N THR A 71 -11.91 13.73 5.17
CA THR A 71 -11.96 14.65 4.03
C THR A 71 -10.79 15.63 4.14
N ASP A 72 -10.04 15.77 3.05
CA ASP A 72 -8.98 16.73 2.87
C ASP A 72 -9.11 17.46 1.52
N ALA A 73 -8.09 18.24 1.13
CA ALA A 73 -8.08 18.99 -0.12
C ALA A 73 -8.13 18.09 -1.39
N THR A 74 -7.81 16.81 -1.26
CA THR A 74 -7.82 15.82 -2.37
C THR A 74 -9.11 15.04 -2.45
N GLY A 75 -10.01 15.16 -1.46
CA GLY A 75 -11.29 14.49 -1.39
C GLY A 75 -11.49 13.71 -0.10
N THR A 76 -12.48 12.83 -0.08
CA THR A 76 -12.74 11.96 1.07
C THR A 76 -12.05 10.63 0.86
N ILE A 77 -11.19 10.27 1.80
CA ILE A 77 -10.39 9.06 1.79
C ILE A 77 -10.74 8.16 2.99
N THR A 78 -10.47 6.88 2.82
CA THR A 78 -10.60 5.89 3.90
C THR A 78 -9.38 5.95 4.81
N GLN A 79 -9.59 6.04 6.11
CA GLN A 79 -8.56 5.83 7.13
C GLN A 79 -8.67 4.42 7.70
N SER A 80 -7.56 3.73 7.78
CA SER A 80 -7.49 2.37 8.31
C SER A 80 -6.14 2.07 8.94
N PRO A 81 -6.08 1.25 10.00
CA PRO A 81 -4.83 0.68 10.47
C PRO A 81 -4.22 -0.33 9.49
N ASP A 82 -4.99 -0.82 8.51
CA ASP A 82 -4.49 -1.68 7.43
C ASP A 82 -3.86 -0.83 6.32
N PRO A 83 -2.53 -0.87 6.12
CA PRO A 83 -1.84 -0.05 5.13
C PRO A 83 -2.30 -0.35 3.70
N GLN A 84 -2.86 -1.53 3.44
CA GLN A 84 -3.35 -1.90 2.11
C GLN A 84 -4.67 -1.22 1.72
N ILE A 85 -5.36 -0.56 2.63
CA ILE A 85 -6.59 0.19 2.36
C ILE A 85 -6.52 1.64 2.84
N GLU A 86 -5.46 2.02 3.54
CA GLU A 86 -5.24 3.41 3.97
C GLU A 86 -5.16 4.34 2.74
N GLY A 87 -5.89 5.45 2.79
CA GLY A 87 -5.90 6.45 1.73
C GLY A 87 -6.72 6.09 0.49
N MET A 88 -7.47 4.99 0.51
CA MET A 88 -8.38 4.62 -0.57
C MET A 88 -9.50 5.66 -0.71
N ASP A 89 -9.80 6.09 -1.94
CA ASP A 89 -10.93 6.97 -2.22
C ASP A 89 -12.24 6.38 -1.67
N ALA A 90 -12.97 7.17 -0.88
CA ALA A 90 -14.15 6.69 -0.17
C ALA A 90 -15.29 6.26 -1.11
N ARG A 91 -15.43 6.90 -2.28
CA ARG A 91 -16.39 6.47 -3.30
C ARG A 91 -15.98 5.17 -3.95
N GLY A 92 -14.70 5.07 -4.32
CA GLY A 92 -14.13 3.87 -4.88
C GLY A 92 -14.22 2.69 -3.93
N ALA A 93 -14.07 2.93 -2.64
CA ALA A 93 -14.16 1.90 -1.60
C ALA A 93 -15.51 1.17 -1.52
N LYS A 94 -16.56 1.70 -2.15
CA LYS A 94 -17.87 1.02 -2.28
C LYS A 94 -17.88 -0.07 -3.35
N ASP A 95 -16.96 -0.01 -4.30
CA ASP A 95 -16.83 -0.96 -5.40
C ASP A 95 -15.78 -2.03 -5.08
N ALA A 96 -16.16 -3.31 -5.18
CA ALA A 96 -15.27 -4.44 -4.87
C ALA A 96 -14.07 -4.53 -5.82
N VAL A 97 -14.25 -4.18 -7.10
CA VAL A 97 -13.17 -4.18 -8.10
C VAL A 97 -12.16 -3.07 -7.79
N TYR A 98 -12.66 -1.90 -7.39
CA TYR A 98 -11.80 -0.79 -6.97
C TYR A 98 -10.96 -1.18 -5.75
N ARG A 99 -11.60 -1.72 -4.71
CA ARG A 99 -10.88 -2.17 -3.49
C ARG A 99 -9.82 -3.21 -3.81
N ALA A 100 -10.14 -4.18 -4.67
CA ALA A 100 -9.21 -5.20 -5.11
C ALA A 100 -8.02 -4.59 -5.86
N GLY A 101 -8.26 -3.69 -6.80
CA GLY A 101 -7.22 -2.99 -7.56
C GLY A 101 -6.31 -2.15 -6.66
N TYR A 102 -6.89 -1.40 -5.73
CA TYR A 102 -6.13 -0.61 -4.76
C TYR A 102 -5.22 -1.51 -3.90
N ARG A 103 -5.78 -2.58 -3.34
CA ARG A 103 -5.03 -3.53 -2.50
C ARG A 103 -3.91 -4.23 -3.25
N VAL A 104 -4.13 -4.62 -4.50
CA VAL A 104 -3.08 -5.21 -5.35
C VAL A 104 -1.94 -4.20 -5.57
N CYS A 105 -2.26 -2.94 -5.84
CA CYS A 105 -1.26 -1.89 -6.00
C CYS A 105 -0.44 -1.69 -4.72
N MET A 106 -1.08 -1.58 -3.56
CA MET A 106 -0.40 -1.40 -2.28
C MET A 106 0.52 -2.58 -1.95
N ARG A 107 0.08 -3.82 -2.21
CA ARG A 107 0.95 -5.01 -2.07
C ARG A 107 2.16 -4.98 -2.99
N LYS A 108 2.02 -4.53 -4.24
CA LYS A 108 3.16 -4.35 -5.16
C LYS A 108 4.18 -3.34 -4.64
N LYS A 109 3.73 -2.36 -3.86
CA LYS A 109 4.60 -1.35 -3.22
C LYS A 109 5.21 -1.83 -1.90
N GLY A 110 4.79 -2.98 -1.39
CA GLY A 110 5.36 -3.59 -0.19
C GLY A 110 4.57 -3.36 1.11
N PHE A 111 3.30 -2.92 0.99
CA PHE A 111 2.39 -2.71 2.12
C PHE A 111 1.48 -3.91 2.42
#